data_312d8d0fdfb5ea84c1baca2e5d7bcc79
#
_entry.id   312d8d0fdfb5ea84c1baca2e5d7bcc79
#
_cell.length_a   1.000
_cell.length_b   1.000
_cell.length_c   1.000
_cell.angle_alpha   90.00
_cell.angle_beta   90.00
_cell.angle_gamma   90.00
#
_symmetry.space_group_name_H-M   'P 1'
#
loop_
_entity.id
_entity.type
_entity.pdbx_description
1 polymer ?
#
loop_
_entity_poly.entity_id
_entity_poly.type
_entity_poly.pdbx_seq_one_letter_code
_entity_poly.pdbx_strand_id
1 'polypeptide(L)'
;MSRKNHRVRPLSDAEKQKFLRIHIPGRIKLVEQALGRVRISGGGFSYYHFTVAAVHARVLAQFLGLKLSKTGTLSRDAEYYPHEEGDSYEVKLSDVCDRPLLHPSTFIAKDRRALEIGFDTINREVAHFTCFDGTPRHHSSDSAAANYYSNLATRLDKFSEIVLRETRRNLSGT
;
A
#
# COMPACT_ATOMS: atom_id res chain seq x y z
N MET A 1 -8.36 -18.77 26.72
CA MET A 1 -8.89 -19.29 25.44
C MET A 1 -7.71 -19.45 24.49
N SER A 2 -7.37 -20.71 24.12
CA SER A 2 -6.28 -21.03 23.22
C SER A 2 -6.66 -20.58 21.80
N ARG A 3 -5.92 -19.62 21.20
CA ARG A 3 -6.06 -19.28 19.78
C ARG A 3 -5.73 -20.54 18.98
N LYS A 4 -6.72 -21.14 18.35
CA LYS A 4 -6.49 -22.21 17.39
C LYS A 4 -5.60 -21.63 16.29
N ASN A 5 -4.36 -22.14 16.19
CA ASN A 5 -3.49 -21.88 15.05
C ASN A 5 -4.17 -22.48 13.80
N HIS A 6 -4.99 -21.70 13.11
CA HIS A 6 -5.41 -22.07 11.77
C HIS A 6 -4.17 -22.02 10.89
N ARG A 7 -3.62 -23.20 10.59
CA ARG A 7 -2.56 -23.34 9.59
C ARG A 7 -3.15 -22.89 8.25
N VAL A 8 -2.69 -21.74 7.80
CA VAL A 8 -2.95 -21.29 6.43
C VAL A 8 -2.35 -22.33 5.49
N ARG A 9 -3.15 -22.83 4.55
CA ARG A 9 -2.67 -23.80 3.56
C ARG A 9 -1.57 -23.12 2.72
N PRO A 10 -0.39 -23.74 2.53
CA PRO A 10 0.62 -23.21 1.62
C PRO A 10 0.04 -23.06 0.21
N LEU A 11 0.46 -22.02 -0.50
CA LEU A 11 0.11 -21.85 -1.91
C LEU A 11 0.71 -23.00 -2.73
N SER A 12 -0.06 -23.55 -3.63
CA SER A 12 0.46 -24.44 -4.68
C SER A 12 1.35 -23.66 -5.66
N ASP A 13 2.21 -24.34 -6.40
CA ASP A 13 3.07 -23.69 -7.38
C ASP A 13 2.29 -22.94 -8.46
N ALA A 14 1.14 -23.48 -8.87
CA ALA A 14 0.25 -22.80 -9.81
C ALA A 14 -0.33 -21.52 -9.25
N GLU A 15 -0.72 -21.49 -7.96
CA GLU A 15 -1.20 -20.29 -7.27
C GLU A 15 -0.08 -19.25 -7.13
N LYS A 16 1.14 -19.67 -6.75
CA LYS A 16 2.31 -18.81 -6.69
C LYS A 16 2.60 -18.16 -8.05
N GLN A 17 2.62 -18.95 -9.11
CA GLN A 17 2.82 -18.46 -10.47
C GLN A 17 1.73 -17.50 -10.92
N LYS A 18 0.47 -17.78 -10.61
CA LYS A 18 -0.64 -16.86 -10.89
C LYS A 18 -0.47 -15.53 -10.14
N PHE A 19 -0.04 -15.59 -8.88
CA PHE A 19 0.22 -14.40 -8.08
C PHE A 19 1.30 -13.54 -8.70
N LEU A 20 2.44 -14.14 -9.06
CA LEU A 20 3.61 -13.46 -9.62
C LEU A 20 3.35 -12.91 -11.03
N ARG A 21 2.60 -13.63 -11.87
CA ARG A 21 2.40 -13.25 -13.27
C ARG A 21 1.18 -12.37 -13.53
N ILE A 22 0.17 -12.42 -12.66
CA ILE A 22 -1.10 -11.71 -12.87
C ILE A 22 -1.37 -10.71 -11.77
N HIS A 23 -1.41 -11.14 -10.50
CA HIS A 23 -1.90 -10.29 -9.43
C HIS A 23 -0.94 -9.16 -9.09
N ILE A 24 0.36 -9.44 -8.94
CA ILE A 24 1.33 -8.41 -8.62
C ILE A 24 1.55 -7.44 -9.79
N PRO A 25 1.82 -7.89 -11.04
CA PRO A 25 1.93 -6.99 -12.18
C PRO A 25 0.67 -6.15 -12.41
N GLY A 26 -0.52 -6.75 -12.22
CA GLY A 26 -1.79 -6.03 -12.30
C GLY A 26 -1.88 -4.89 -11.30
N ARG A 27 -1.47 -5.10 -10.04
CA ARG A 27 -1.45 -4.05 -9.01
C ARG A 27 -0.41 -2.98 -9.30
N ILE A 28 0.79 -3.34 -9.75
CA ILE A 28 1.81 -2.39 -10.18
C ILE A 28 1.25 -1.47 -11.28
N LYS A 29 0.64 -2.06 -12.32
CA LYS A 29 0.02 -1.30 -13.41
C LYS A 29 -1.07 -0.36 -12.93
N LEU A 30 -1.92 -0.81 -12.01
CA LEU A 30 -2.99 0.02 -11.42
C LEU A 30 -2.42 1.21 -10.65
N VAL A 31 -1.36 1.01 -9.85
CA VAL A 31 -0.69 2.11 -9.16
C VAL A 31 -0.14 3.12 -10.15
N GLU A 32 0.61 2.68 -11.15
CA GLU A 32 1.23 3.58 -12.14
C GLU A 32 0.21 4.36 -12.95
N GLN A 33 -0.82 3.69 -13.45
CA GLN A 33 -1.88 4.33 -14.22
C GLN A 33 -2.66 5.35 -13.39
N ALA A 34 -2.95 5.01 -12.13
CA ALA A 34 -3.67 5.90 -11.25
C ALA A 34 -2.82 7.10 -10.83
N LEU A 35 -1.53 6.90 -10.48
CA LEU A 35 -0.61 8.02 -10.17
C LEU A 35 -0.53 9.04 -11.30
N GLY A 36 -0.44 8.59 -12.54
CA GLY A 36 -0.42 9.47 -13.70
C GLY A 36 -1.69 10.33 -13.89
N ARG A 37 -2.77 10.01 -13.15
CA ARG A 37 -4.07 10.67 -13.23
C ARG A 37 -4.51 11.34 -11.92
N VAL A 38 -3.71 11.25 -10.86
CA VAL A 38 -4.02 11.92 -9.58
C VAL A 38 -4.05 13.44 -9.75
N ARG A 39 -3.08 13.98 -10.49
CA ARG A 39 -3.04 15.39 -10.88
C ARG A 39 -3.75 15.56 -12.22
N ILE A 40 -4.77 16.39 -12.23
CA ILE A 40 -5.54 16.73 -13.44
C ILE A 40 -4.90 17.96 -14.09
N SER A 41 -4.90 18.01 -15.42
CA SER A 41 -4.48 19.19 -16.18
C SER A 41 -5.27 20.43 -15.70
N GLY A 42 -4.59 21.55 -15.48
CA GLY A 42 -5.20 22.75 -14.92
C GLY A 42 -5.19 22.84 -13.38
N GLY A 43 -4.43 21.97 -12.70
CA GLY A 43 -4.24 22.03 -11.23
C GLY A 43 -5.28 21.27 -10.41
N GLY A 44 -6.15 20.50 -11.06
CA GLY A 44 -7.15 19.67 -10.37
C GLY A 44 -6.53 18.45 -9.70
N PHE A 45 -7.30 17.86 -8.78
CA PHE A 45 -6.94 16.63 -8.04
C PHE A 45 -8.06 15.58 -8.18
N SER A 46 -7.69 14.35 -8.52
CA SER A 46 -8.64 13.25 -8.63
C SER A 46 -8.58 12.34 -7.42
N TYR A 47 -9.57 12.44 -6.56
CA TYR A 47 -9.72 11.54 -5.40
C TYR A 47 -9.89 10.09 -5.79
N TYR A 48 -10.60 9.81 -6.88
CA TYR A 48 -10.75 8.44 -7.37
C TYR A 48 -9.39 7.81 -7.69
N HIS A 49 -8.57 8.49 -8.49
CA HIS A 49 -7.25 7.96 -8.86
C HIS A 49 -6.29 7.92 -7.67
N PHE A 50 -6.37 8.92 -6.77
CA PHE A 50 -5.63 8.88 -5.49
C PHE A 50 -5.98 7.63 -4.69
N THR A 51 -7.27 7.34 -4.50
CA THR A 51 -7.72 6.16 -3.74
C THR A 51 -7.28 4.86 -4.39
N VAL A 52 -7.41 4.72 -5.70
CA VAL A 52 -6.96 3.54 -6.43
C VAL A 52 -5.45 3.32 -6.24
N ALA A 53 -4.64 4.36 -6.46
CA ALA A 53 -3.19 4.26 -6.28
C ALA A 53 -2.82 3.93 -4.83
N ALA A 54 -3.44 4.61 -3.87
CA ALA A 54 -3.19 4.45 -2.43
C ALA A 54 -3.49 3.03 -1.94
N VAL A 55 -4.67 2.49 -2.29
CA VAL A 55 -5.07 1.14 -1.88
C VAL A 55 -4.11 0.10 -2.46
N HIS A 56 -3.82 0.17 -3.76
CA HIS A 56 -2.96 -0.83 -4.39
C HIS A 56 -1.49 -0.72 -3.97
N ALA A 57 -0.97 0.49 -3.78
CA ALA A 57 0.38 0.68 -3.24
C ALA A 57 0.49 0.16 -1.80
N ARG A 58 -0.52 0.40 -0.96
CA ARG A 58 -0.58 -0.16 0.40
C ARG A 58 -0.59 -1.69 0.39
N VAL A 59 -1.39 -2.31 -0.47
CA VAL A 59 -1.42 -3.78 -0.60
C VAL A 59 -0.05 -4.33 -1.03
N LEU A 60 0.65 -3.67 -1.95
CA LEU A 60 2.01 -4.04 -2.32
C LEU A 60 3.00 -3.89 -1.16
N ALA A 61 2.88 -2.83 -0.35
CA ALA A 61 3.71 -2.65 0.84
C ALA A 61 3.46 -3.77 1.89
N GLN A 62 2.20 -4.15 2.11
CA GLN A 62 1.83 -5.27 2.97
C GLN A 62 2.33 -6.61 2.41
N PHE A 63 2.26 -6.81 1.11
CA PHE A 63 2.87 -7.96 0.44
C PHE A 63 4.38 -8.07 0.72
N LEU A 64 5.09 -6.96 0.72
CA LEU A 64 6.51 -6.89 1.12
C LEU A 64 6.74 -7.11 2.64
N GLY A 65 5.69 -7.18 3.43
CA GLY A 65 5.75 -7.36 4.88
C GLY A 65 5.93 -6.06 5.64
N LEU A 66 5.46 -4.93 5.12
CA LEU A 66 5.56 -3.61 5.75
C LEU A 66 4.20 -3.15 6.27
N LYS A 67 4.18 -2.61 7.49
CA LYS A 67 3.02 -1.94 8.08
C LYS A 67 3.43 -0.74 8.93
N LEU A 68 2.47 0.10 9.26
CA LEU A 68 2.65 1.13 10.28
C LEU A 68 2.25 0.56 11.65
N SER A 69 3.11 0.73 12.64
CA SER A 69 2.81 0.37 14.03
C SER A 69 1.76 1.34 14.62
N LYS A 70 1.22 1.00 15.78
CA LYS A 70 0.30 1.90 16.54
C LYS A 70 0.96 3.23 16.91
N THR A 71 2.28 3.27 17.03
CA THR A 71 3.05 4.49 17.34
C THR A 71 3.43 5.29 16.08
N GLY A 72 2.97 4.89 14.90
CA GLY A 72 3.23 5.61 13.65
C GLY A 72 4.61 5.32 13.03
N THR A 73 5.33 4.32 13.51
CA THR A 73 6.63 3.91 12.97
C THR A 73 6.50 2.74 12.01
N LEU A 74 7.34 2.71 10.97
CA LEU A 74 7.39 1.57 10.06
C LEU A 74 7.82 0.31 10.82
N SER A 75 7.07 -0.77 10.65
CA SER A 75 7.31 -2.05 11.30
C SER A 75 7.17 -3.20 10.31
N ARG A 76 7.72 -4.36 10.68
CA ARG A 76 7.54 -5.60 9.91
C ARG A 76 6.17 -6.18 10.19
N ASP A 77 5.45 -6.53 9.15
CA ASP A 77 4.19 -7.25 9.23
C ASP A 77 4.44 -8.74 9.01
N ALA A 78 4.86 -9.41 10.07
CA ALA A 78 5.10 -10.86 10.06
C ALA A 78 3.85 -11.67 10.48
N GLU A 79 2.79 -10.98 10.93
CA GLU A 79 1.58 -11.65 11.40
C GLU A 79 0.63 -11.91 10.23
N TYR A 80 0.13 -13.15 10.16
CA TYR A 80 -1.01 -13.49 9.33
C TYR A 80 -2.27 -13.25 10.15
N TYR A 81 -3.19 -12.43 9.62
CA TYR A 81 -4.53 -12.32 10.18
C TYR A 81 -5.42 -13.33 9.46
N PRO A 82 -5.77 -14.48 10.08
CA PRO A 82 -6.80 -15.33 9.53
C PRO A 82 -8.10 -14.53 9.55
N HIS A 83 -8.72 -14.31 8.41
CA HIS A 83 -10.09 -13.85 8.37
C HIS A 83 -10.97 -14.91 9.00
N GLU A 84 -11.89 -14.50 9.89
CA GLU A 84 -12.75 -15.44 10.64
C GLU A 84 -13.71 -16.20 9.74
N GLU A 85 -13.90 -15.80 8.49
CA GLU A 85 -14.80 -16.41 7.52
C GLU A 85 -14.10 -16.59 6.17
N GLY A 86 -13.77 -17.84 5.86
CA GLY A 86 -13.32 -18.26 4.53
C GLY A 86 -11.81 -18.43 4.37
N ASP A 87 -11.43 -19.10 3.28
CA ASP A 87 -10.04 -19.47 2.94
C ASP A 87 -9.18 -18.32 2.42
N SER A 88 -9.58 -17.06 2.63
CA SER A 88 -8.81 -15.90 2.18
C SER A 88 -7.79 -15.48 3.22
N TYR A 89 -6.52 -15.54 2.88
CA TYR A 89 -5.44 -15.01 3.68
C TYR A 89 -4.61 -13.98 2.90
N GLU A 90 -3.98 -13.10 3.62
CA GLU A 90 -3.10 -12.09 3.03
C GLU A 90 -1.81 -12.75 2.54
N VAL A 91 -1.60 -12.76 1.23
CA VAL A 91 -0.40 -13.34 0.61
C VAL A 91 0.78 -12.41 0.80
N LYS A 92 1.85 -12.93 1.38
CA LYS A 92 3.12 -12.21 1.61
C LYS A 92 4.19 -12.64 0.58
N LEU A 93 5.23 -11.84 0.45
CA LEU A 93 6.37 -12.15 -0.42
C LEU A 93 6.98 -13.52 -0.13
N SER A 94 7.10 -13.89 1.15
CA SER A 94 7.60 -15.19 1.59
C SER A 94 6.75 -16.39 1.19
N ASP A 95 5.48 -16.18 0.82
CA ASP A 95 4.57 -17.26 0.41
C ASP A 95 4.73 -17.62 -1.06
N VAL A 96 5.22 -16.68 -1.87
CA VAL A 96 5.33 -16.82 -3.34
C VAL A 96 6.77 -16.89 -3.83
N CYS A 97 7.72 -16.39 -3.05
CA CYS A 97 9.16 -16.40 -3.36
C CYS A 97 9.92 -16.85 -2.10
N ASP A 98 11.04 -17.55 -2.26
CA ASP A 98 11.98 -17.88 -1.17
C ASP A 98 12.78 -16.65 -0.73
N ARG A 99 12.07 -15.58 -0.39
CA ARG A 99 12.66 -14.32 0.05
C ARG A 99 12.05 -13.88 1.36
N PRO A 100 12.89 -13.38 2.29
CA PRO A 100 12.38 -12.87 3.56
C PRO A 100 11.58 -11.59 3.33
N LEU A 101 10.59 -11.37 4.21
CA LEU A 101 9.89 -10.10 4.28
C LEU A 101 10.87 -8.96 4.57
N LEU A 102 10.61 -7.79 4.00
CA LEU A 102 11.46 -6.62 4.22
C LEU A 102 11.45 -6.20 5.70
N HIS A 103 12.60 -5.79 6.16
CA HIS A 103 12.74 -5.22 7.50
C HIS A 103 12.91 -3.69 7.40
N PRO A 104 12.26 -2.91 8.27
CA PRO A 104 12.38 -1.44 8.23
C PRO A 104 13.81 -0.90 8.28
N SER A 105 14.74 -1.62 8.90
CA SER A 105 16.14 -1.22 8.96
C SER A 105 16.89 -1.31 7.63
N THR A 106 16.32 -1.99 6.62
CA THR A 106 16.94 -2.06 5.27
C THR A 106 16.77 -0.76 4.49
N PHE A 107 15.86 0.12 4.93
CA PHE A 107 15.63 1.40 4.30
C PHE A 107 16.53 2.48 4.88
N ILE A 108 17.07 3.34 4.03
CA ILE A 108 17.69 4.58 4.47
C ILE A 108 16.66 5.46 5.19
N ALA A 109 17.13 6.33 6.07
CA ALA A 109 16.24 7.15 6.91
C ALA A 109 15.20 7.95 6.12
N LYS A 110 15.59 8.49 4.95
CA LYS A 110 14.71 9.24 4.06
C LYS A 110 13.55 8.39 3.53
N ASP A 111 13.85 7.18 3.05
CA ASP A 111 12.85 6.27 2.48
C ASP A 111 11.93 5.74 3.58
N ARG A 112 12.48 5.38 4.73
CA ARG A 112 11.69 4.97 5.88
C ARG A 112 10.70 6.05 6.30
N ARG A 113 11.17 7.29 6.40
CA ARG A 113 10.29 8.43 6.74
C ARG A 113 9.20 8.67 5.68
N ALA A 114 9.53 8.52 4.41
CA ALA A 114 8.55 8.65 3.34
C ALA A 114 7.49 7.54 3.39
N LEU A 115 7.87 6.30 3.71
CA LEU A 115 6.94 5.19 3.92
C LEU A 115 6.02 5.44 5.13
N GLU A 116 6.55 5.91 6.26
CA GLU A 116 5.77 6.24 7.46
C GLU A 116 4.71 7.32 7.15
N ILE A 117 5.13 8.42 6.52
CA ILE A 117 4.23 9.51 6.12
C ILE A 117 3.19 9.01 5.11
N GLY A 118 3.59 8.20 4.14
CA GLY A 118 2.70 7.64 3.13
C GLY A 118 1.64 6.73 3.73
N PHE A 119 2.02 5.79 4.58
CA PHE A 119 1.08 4.92 5.30
C PHE A 119 0.08 5.73 6.15
N ASP A 120 0.59 6.70 6.94
CA ASP A 120 -0.27 7.57 7.76
C ASP A 120 -1.27 8.35 6.89
N THR A 121 -0.79 8.93 5.79
CA THR A 121 -1.63 9.66 4.83
C THR A 121 -2.70 8.75 4.24
N ILE A 122 -2.32 7.56 3.74
CA ILE A 122 -3.27 6.60 3.16
C ILE A 122 -4.30 6.15 4.19
N ASN A 123 -3.87 5.81 5.40
CA ASN A 123 -4.76 5.37 6.46
C ASN A 123 -5.80 6.44 6.82
N ARG A 124 -5.40 7.70 6.88
CA ARG A 124 -6.32 8.80 7.20
C ARG A 124 -7.26 9.10 6.05
N GLU A 125 -6.73 9.26 4.85
CA GLU A 125 -7.53 9.72 3.71
C GLU A 125 -8.46 8.63 3.16
N VAL A 126 -7.99 7.38 3.07
CA VAL A 126 -8.83 6.27 2.58
C VAL A 126 -9.88 5.88 3.62
N ALA A 127 -9.54 5.83 4.92
CA ALA A 127 -10.51 5.54 5.97
C ALA A 127 -11.58 6.64 6.08
N HIS A 128 -11.19 7.91 5.95
CA HIS A 128 -12.14 9.03 5.95
C HIS A 128 -13.03 9.03 4.71
N PHE A 129 -12.51 8.59 3.56
CA PHE A 129 -13.32 8.49 2.34
C PHE A 129 -14.43 7.43 2.46
N THR A 130 -14.17 6.33 3.14
CA THR A 130 -15.20 5.29 3.41
C THR A 130 -16.24 5.72 4.46
N CYS A 131 -15.92 6.72 5.28
CA CYS A 131 -16.81 7.31 6.28
C CYS A 131 -17.36 8.69 5.87
N PHE A 132 -17.12 9.12 4.62
CA PHE A 132 -17.41 10.47 4.17
C PHE A 132 -18.90 10.62 3.82
N ASP A 133 -19.56 11.53 4.51
CA ASP A 133 -20.96 11.92 4.27
C ASP A 133 -21.20 12.78 3.02
N GLY A 134 -20.18 12.89 2.15
CA GLY A 134 -20.23 13.67 0.93
C GLY A 134 -19.93 15.16 1.09
N THR A 135 -19.64 15.63 2.32
CA THR A 135 -19.28 17.04 2.51
C THR A 135 -17.79 17.28 2.21
N PRO A 136 -17.45 18.17 1.25
CA PRO A 136 -16.05 18.55 1.03
C PRO A 136 -15.46 19.14 2.32
N ARG A 137 -14.23 18.74 2.67
CA ARG A 137 -13.51 19.45 3.74
C ARG A 137 -13.46 20.93 3.36
N HIS A 138 -14.11 21.77 4.15
CA HIS A 138 -14.05 23.22 3.95
C HIS A 138 -12.62 23.69 4.22
N HIS A 139 -11.90 23.97 3.13
CA HIS A 139 -10.64 24.69 3.23
C HIS A 139 -10.95 26.20 3.32
N SER A 140 -10.18 26.90 4.13
CA SER A 140 -10.36 28.34 4.38
C SER A 140 -10.16 29.21 3.13
N SER A 141 -9.58 28.65 2.07
CA SER A 141 -9.39 29.29 0.77
C SER A 141 -9.05 28.26 -0.32
N ASP A 142 -9.22 28.62 -1.58
CA ASP A 142 -8.85 27.80 -2.74
C ASP A 142 -7.36 27.46 -2.75
N SER A 143 -6.50 28.38 -2.31
CA SER A 143 -5.06 28.16 -2.21
C SER A 143 -4.71 27.15 -1.13
N ALA A 144 -5.41 27.13 0.00
CA ALA A 144 -5.21 26.12 1.05
C ALA A 144 -5.65 24.72 0.58
N ALA A 145 -6.75 24.65 -0.16
CA ALA A 145 -7.21 23.41 -0.78
C ALA A 145 -6.19 22.89 -1.80
N ALA A 146 -5.71 23.72 -2.70
CA ALA A 146 -4.71 23.35 -3.70
C ALA A 146 -3.41 22.84 -3.07
N ASN A 147 -2.92 23.52 -2.03
CA ASN A 147 -1.73 23.08 -1.27
C ASN A 147 -1.94 21.75 -0.57
N TYR A 148 -3.12 21.53 0.03
CA TYR A 148 -3.47 20.26 0.66
C TYR A 148 -3.42 19.10 -0.33
N TYR A 149 -4.10 19.22 -1.47
CA TYR A 149 -4.14 18.18 -2.50
C TYR A 149 -2.79 17.94 -3.17
N SER A 150 -2.01 18.99 -3.39
CA SER A 150 -0.64 18.87 -3.89
C SER A 150 0.24 18.08 -2.94
N ASN A 151 0.10 18.31 -1.62
CA ASN A 151 0.83 17.57 -0.59
C ASN A 151 0.41 16.10 -0.54
N LEU A 152 -0.89 15.80 -0.65
CA LEU A 152 -1.38 14.42 -0.71
C LEU A 152 -0.79 13.67 -1.90
N ALA A 153 -0.86 14.26 -3.08
CA ALA A 153 -0.29 13.67 -4.29
C ALA A 153 1.21 13.42 -4.14
N THR A 154 1.96 14.38 -3.62
CA THR A 154 3.42 14.26 -3.42
C THR A 154 3.79 13.16 -2.43
N ARG A 155 3.03 13.00 -1.35
CA ARG A 155 3.26 11.93 -0.36
C ARG A 155 2.97 10.56 -0.95
N LEU A 156 1.89 10.43 -1.72
CA LEU A 156 1.53 9.20 -2.40
C LEU A 156 2.56 8.83 -3.47
N ASP A 157 3.04 9.78 -4.26
CA ASP A 157 4.09 9.56 -5.26
C ASP A 157 5.34 8.95 -4.62
N LYS A 158 5.85 9.57 -3.56
CA LYS A 158 7.07 9.08 -2.86
C LYS A 158 6.87 7.71 -2.24
N PHE A 159 5.73 7.47 -1.59
CA PHE A 159 5.37 6.17 -1.03
C PHE A 159 5.35 5.10 -2.12
N SER A 160 4.63 5.38 -3.20
CA SER A 160 4.45 4.43 -4.31
C SER A 160 5.75 4.16 -5.05
N GLU A 161 6.59 5.16 -5.27
CA GLU A 161 7.92 5.00 -5.87
C GLU A 161 8.77 3.97 -5.11
N ILE A 162 8.84 4.11 -3.79
CA ILE A 162 9.61 3.20 -2.94
C ILE A 162 9.01 1.78 -3.00
N VAL A 163 7.69 1.67 -2.82
CA VAL A 163 7.00 0.38 -2.81
C VAL A 163 7.15 -0.33 -4.16
N LEU A 164 6.97 0.37 -5.28
CA LEU A 164 7.12 -0.20 -6.61
C LEU A 164 8.57 -0.63 -6.89
N ARG A 165 9.54 0.19 -6.51
CA ARG A 165 10.97 -0.14 -6.62
C ARG A 165 11.30 -1.42 -5.87
N GLU A 166 10.92 -1.52 -4.61
CA GLU A 166 11.22 -2.69 -3.79
C GLU A 166 10.43 -3.92 -4.25
N THR A 167 9.19 -3.76 -4.69
CA THR A 167 8.43 -4.87 -5.28
C THR A 167 9.15 -5.43 -6.50
N ARG A 168 9.54 -4.59 -7.45
CA ARG A 168 10.27 -5.02 -8.65
C ARG A 168 11.61 -5.67 -8.31
N ARG A 169 12.39 -5.05 -7.41
CA ARG A 169 13.68 -5.59 -6.97
C ARG A 169 13.56 -6.99 -6.39
N ASN A 170 12.52 -7.23 -5.60
CA ASN A 170 12.31 -8.52 -4.96
C ASN A 170 11.71 -9.57 -5.91
N LEU A 171 11.14 -9.17 -7.04
CA LEU A 171 10.63 -10.08 -8.07
C LEU A 171 11.64 -10.35 -9.20
N SER A 172 12.63 -9.48 -9.42
CA SER A 172 13.60 -9.58 -10.53
C SER A 172 14.60 -10.75 -10.44
N GLY A 173 14.44 -11.66 -9.51
CA GLY A 173 15.32 -12.83 -9.36
C GLY A 173 14.55 -14.13 -9.20
N THR A 174 13.27 -14.13 -9.54
CA THR A 174 12.38 -15.29 -9.63
C THR A 174 12.04 -15.58 -11.09
#